data_d662bd6e8a6c49ac9be69a6f21e599ee
#
_entry.id   d662bd6e8a6c49ac9be69a6f21e599ee
#
_cell.length_a   1.000
_cell.length_b   1.000
_cell.length_c   1.000
_cell.angle_alpha   90.00
_cell.angle_beta   90.00
_cell.angle_gamma   90.00
#
_symmetry.space_group_name_H-M   'P 1'
#
loop_
_entity.id
_entity.type
_entity.pdbx_description
1 polymer ?
#
loop_
_entity_poly.entity_id
_entity_poly.type
_entity_poly.pdbx_seq_one_letter_code
_entity_poly.pdbx_strand_id
1 'polypeptide(L)'
;MDKFVVKNIIVFSLILGVILGLMAPIPYIGTFMLIVALILSAPLVMIYLIMDNRLELTTTKYSIITGAIVGFVVNISFSIAYASVMAILAKTINYSSNFILTTMIINSPIWLLGVFIIFIGVLCATTNSFSGFVTYYIINFIRDMYERQLPKNKEDDDFTLQK
;
A
#
# COMPACT_ATOMS: atom_id res chain seq x y z
N MET A 1 -0.18 7.44 17.08
CA MET A 1 0.63 6.45 16.34
C MET A 1 2.00 6.37 16.97
N ASP A 2 2.41 5.17 17.37
CA ASP A 2 3.76 4.97 17.91
C ASP A 2 4.80 5.22 16.81
N LYS A 3 5.92 5.89 17.17
CA LYS A 3 7.01 6.18 16.21
C LYS A 3 7.55 4.91 15.54
N PHE A 4 7.54 3.80 16.27
CA PHE A 4 7.98 2.50 15.78
C PHE A 4 7.06 1.95 14.68
N VAL A 5 5.75 2.06 14.88
CA VAL A 5 4.74 1.61 13.90
C VAL A 5 4.84 2.43 12.60
N VAL A 6 4.94 3.77 12.73
CA VAL A 6 5.11 4.66 11.56
C VAL A 6 6.36 4.31 10.77
N LYS A 7 7.48 4.06 11.46
CA LYS A 7 8.73 3.66 10.81
C LYS A 7 8.56 2.36 10.01
N ASN A 8 7.90 1.36 10.58
CA ASN A 8 7.65 0.10 9.89
C ASN A 8 6.76 0.29 8.66
N ILE A 9 5.67 1.06 8.78
CA ILE A 9 4.78 1.38 7.65
C ILE A 9 5.59 2.02 6.52
N ILE A 10 6.41 3.02 6.81
CA ILE A 10 7.23 3.72 5.81
C ILE A 10 8.21 2.76 5.14
N VAL A 11 8.94 1.95 5.92
CA VAL A 11 9.93 1.02 5.37
C VAL A 11 9.29 -0.02 4.45
N PHE A 12 8.21 -0.67 4.87
CA PHE A 12 7.52 -1.64 4.03
C PHE A 12 6.88 -1.02 2.80
N SER A 13 6.31 0.17 2.92
CA SER A 13 5.75 0.92 1.79
C SER A 13 6.83 1.29 0.77
N LEU A 14 8.01 1.70 1.24
CA LEU A 14 9.13 2.05 0.38
C LEU A 14 9.64 0.82 -0.39
N ILE A 15 9.83 -0.31 0.30
CA ILE A 15 10.25 -1.57 -0.33
C ILE A 15 9.22 -2.02 -1.38
N LEU A 16 7.93 -2.02 -1.02
CA LEU A 16 6.86 -2.40 -1.94
C LEU A 16 6.85 -1.50 -3.19
N GLY A 17 6.94 -0.18 -3.00
CA GLY A 17 6.96 0.77 -4.13
C GLY A 17 8.15 0.56 -5.06
N VAL A 18 9.35 0.32 -4.52
CA VAL A 18 10.54 0.01 -5.33
C VAL A 18 10.34 -1.27 -6.14
N ILE A 19 9.86 -2.35 -5.52
CA ILE A 19 9.63 -3.62 -6.21
C ILE A 19 8.62 -3.43 -7.36
N LEU A 20 7.48 -2.78 -7.09
CA LEU A 20 6.46 -2.51 -8.10
C LEU A 20 7.00 -1.62 -9.23
N GLY A 21 7.80 -0.60 -8.89
CA GLY A 21 8.40 0.31 -9.86
C GLY A 21 9.44 -0.36 -10.77
N LEU A 22 10.22 -1.30 -10.24
CA LEU A 22 11.18 -2.10 -11.03
C LEU A 22 10.48 -3.08 -11.99
N MET A 23 9.31 -3.59 -11.61
CA MET A 23 8.54 -4.52 -12.44
C MET A 23 7.65 -3.80 -13.47
N ALA A 24 7.32 -2.55 -13.26
CA ALA A 24 6.41 -1.78 -14.11
C ALA A 24 6.86 -1.60 -15.58
N PRO A 25 8.16 -1.56 -15.93
CA PRO A 25 8.60 -1.51 -17.32
C PRO A 25 8.28 -2.77 -18.13
N ILE A 26 7.98 -3.92 -17.49
CA ILE A 26 7.71 -5.18 -18.17
C ILE A 26 6.35 -5.10 -18.88
N PRO A 27 6.25 -5.40 -20.20
CA PRO A 27 4.99 -5.37 -20.93
C PRO A 27 3.93 -6.25 -20.27
N TYR A 28 2.67 -5.82 -20.30
CA TYR A 28 1.51 -6.46 -19.68
C TYR A 28 1.51 -6.47 -18.14
N ILE A 29 2.64 -6.81 -17.51
CA ILE A 29 2.79 -6.81 -16.06
C ILE A 29 2.74 -5.38 -15.52
N GLY A 30 3.31 -4.41 -16.24
CA GLY A 30 3.36 -3.01 -15.82
C GLY A 30 2.01 -2.40 -15.49
N THR A 31 0.99 -2.66 -16.30
CA THR A 31 -0.37 -2.17 -16.03
C THR A 31 -0.95 -2.75 -14.73
N PHE A 32 -0.72 -4.04 -14.50
CA PHE A 32 -1.14 -4.69 -13.25
C PHE A 32 -0.39 -4.10 -12.05
N MET A 33 0.92 -3.88 -12.15
CA MET A 33 1.71 -3.27 -11.07
C MET A 33 1.27 -1.84 -10.74
N LEU A 34 0.85 -1.06 -11.75
CA LEU A 34 0.26 0.26 -11.55
C LEU A 34 -1.06 0.19 -10.74
N ILE A 35 -1.95 -0.75 -11.06
CA ILE A 35 -3.21 -0.95 -10.34
C ILE A 35 -2.93 -1.35 -8.89
N VAL A 36 -1.96 -2.25 -8.67
CA VAL A 36 -1.54 -2.66 -7.32
C VAL A 36 -0.99 -1.46 -6.54
N ALA A 37 -0.14 -0.64 -7.15
CA ALA A 37 0.39 0.55 -6.50
C ALA A 37 -0.70 1.57 -6.16
N LEU A 38 -1.70 1.74 -7.05
CA LEU A 38 -2.74 2.75 -6.91
C LEU A 38 -3.80 2.38 -5.86
N ILE A 39 -4.21 1.12 -5.78
CA ILE A 39 -5.40 0.69 -5.01
C ILE A 39 -5.06 -0.32 -3.92
N LEU A 40 -4.18 -1.28 -4.21
CA LEU A 40 -3.94 -2.44 -3.35
C LEU A 40 -2.74 -2.29 -2.42
N SER A 41 -1.96 -1.22 -2.53
CA SER A 41 -0.76 -1.06 -1.70
C SER A 41 -1.10 -0.92 -0.21
N ALA A 42 -2.16 -0.18 0.16
CA ALA A 42 -2.58 -0.06 1.55
C ALA A 42 -3.06 -1.39 2.14
N PRO A 43 -3.99 -2.15 1.52
CA PRO A 43 -4.36 -3.48 2.00
C PRO A 43 -3.17 -4.42 2.18
N LEU A 44 -2.25 -4.47 1.21
CA LEU A 44 -1.10 -5.37 1.26
C LEU A 44 -0.18 -5.05 2.46
N VAL A 45 0.18 -3.78 2.63
CA VAL A 45 1.05 -3.36 3.74
C VAL A 45 0.35 -3.53 5.08
N MET A 46 -0.94 -3.18 5.17
CA MET A 46 -1.70 -3.27 6.41
C MET A 46 -1.89 -4.74 6.85
N ILE A 47 -2.31 -5.62 5.93
CA ILE A 47 -2.49 -7.05 6.23
C ILE A 47 -1.15 -7.66 6.66
N TYR A 48 -0.08 -7.38 5.93
CA TYR A 48 1.25 -7.86 6.30
C TYR A 48 1.67 -7.43 7.72
N LEU A 49 1.51 -6.15 8.06
CA LEU A 49 1.88 -5.64 9.38
C LEU A 49 0.99 -6.16 10.51
N ILE A 50 -0.29 -6.46 10.22
CA ILE A 50 -1.19 -7.10 11.19
C ILE A 50 -0.78 -8.55 11.43
N MET A 51 -0.46 -9.30 10.38
CA MET A 51 0.02 -10.68 10.50
C MET A 51 1.35 -10.78 11.27
N ASP A 52 2.20 -9.77 11.17
CA ASP A 52 3.47 -9.67 11.91
C ASP A 52 3.29 -9.06 13.32
N ASN A 53 2.07 -8.88 13.79
CA ASN A 53 1.71 -8.27 15.09
C ASN A 53 2.35 -6.89 15.34
N ARG A 54 2.65 -6.14 14.28
CA ARG A 54 3.25 -4.80 14.35
C ARG A 54 2.24 -3.67 14.19
N LEU A 55 1.04 -3.97 13.75
CA LEU A 55 -0.03 -3.01 13.52
C LEU A 55 -1.34 -3.51 14.11
N GLU A 56 -1.88 -2.75 15.06
CA GLU A 56 -3.23 -2.96 15.56
C GLU A 56 -4.15 -1.86 15.00
N LEU A 57 -5.16 -2.27 14.24
CA LEU A 57 -6.17 -1.36 13.72
C LEU A 57 -7.26 -1.13 14.78
N THR A 58 -7.02 -0.20 15.70
CA THR A 58 -7.95 0.09 16.80
C THR A 58 -9.13 0.95 16.38
N THR A 59 -8.97 1.79 15.37
CA THR A 59 -10.01 2.71 14.92
C THR A 59 -9.99 2.92 13.39
N THR A 60 -11.16 3.20 12.82
CA THR A 60 -11.32 3.57 11.40
C THR A 60 -10.43 4.74 11.00
N LYS A 61 -10.34 5.78 11.85
CA LYS A 61 -9.47 6.94 11.59
C LYS A 61 -8.01 6.55 11.43
N TYR A 62 -7.54 5.63 12.26
CA TYR A 62 -6.17 5.13 12.22
C TYR A 62 -5.88 4.41 10.90
N SER A 63 -6.83 3.61 10.44
CA SER A 63 -6.72 2.88 9.18
C SER A 63 -6.67 3.81 7.96
N ILE A 64 -7.50 4.85 7.93
CA ILE A 64 -7.51 5.87 6.87
C ILE A 64 -6.15 6.58 6.79
N ILE A 65 -5.62 7.03 7.92
CA ILE A 65 -4.31 7.71 7.98
C ILE A 65 -3.19 6.77 7.54
N THR A 66 -3.21 5.53 7.99
CA THR A 66 -2.24 4.51 7.58
C THR A 66 -2.29 4.29 6.07
N GLY A 67 -3.48 4.14 5.50
CA GLY A 67 -3.67 4.02 4.05
C GLY A 67 -3.13 5.21 3.27
N ALA A 68 -3.36 6.45 3.76
CA ALA A 68 -2.81 7.66 3.14
C ALA A 68 -1.28 7.66 3.11
N ILE A 69 -0.65 7.33 4.24
CA ILE A 69 0.82 7.28 4.35
C ILE A 69 1.39 6.21 3.42
N VAL A 70 0.80 5.00 3.43
CA VAL A 70 1.21 3.91 2.55
C VAL A 70 1.11 4.34 1.09
N GLY A 71 -0.05 4.83 0.64
CA GLY A 71 -0.27 5.22 -0.75
C GLY A 71 0.70 6.31 -1.22
N PHE A 72 0.96 7.32 -0.39
CA PHE A 72 1.91 8.38 -0.70
C PHE A 72 3.35 7.86 -0.83
N VAL A 73 3.82 7.09 0.15
CA VAL A 73 5.20 6.58 0.18
C VAL A 73 5.44 5.55 -0.93
N VAL A 74 4.48 4.63 -1.15
CA VAL A 74 4.56 3.65 -2.25
C VAL A 74 4.66 4.37 -3.59
N ASN A 75 3.82 5.41 -3.83
CA ASN A 75 3.85 6.10 -5.11
C ASN A 75 5.17 6.85 -5.34
N ILE A 76 5.73 7.51 -4.34
CA ILE A 76 7.02 8.20 -4.50
C ILE A 76 8.12 7.21 -4.84
N SER A 77 8.25 6.12 -4.08
CA SER A 77 9.28 5.11 -4.31
C SER A 77 9.07 4.37 -5.64
N PHE A 78 7.83 4.06 -6.00
CA PHE A 78 7.45 3.51 -7.30
C PHE A 78 7.89 4.43 -8.45
N SER A 79 7.52 5.70 -8.38
CA SER A 79 7.80 6.68 -9.44
C SER A 79 9.29 6.91 -9.65
N ILE A 80 10.06 6.97 -8.57
CA ILE A 80 11.52 7.11 -8.64
C ILE A 80 12.15 5.86 -9.27
N ALA A 81 11.75 4.66 -8.82
CA ALA A 81 12.27 3.41 -9.35
C ALA A 81 11.91 3.24 -10.85
N TYR A 82 10.64 3.46 -11.19
CA TYR A 82 10.17 3.39 -12.57
C TYR A 82 10.88 4.38 -13.49
N ALA A 83 10.96 5.66 -13.10
CA ALA A 83 11.61 6.69 -13.90
C ALA A 83 13.11 6.39 -14.12
N SER A 84 13.80 5.90 -13.09
CA SER A 84 15.21 5.52 -13.18
C SER A 84 15.43 4.37 -14.17
N VAL A 85 14.63 3.31 -14.06
CA VAL A 85 14.74 2.16 -14.98
C VAL A 85 14.36 2.56 -16.39
N MET A 86 13.28 3.32 -16.58
CA MET A 86 12.87 3.77 -17.93
C MET A 86 13.89 4.69 -18.58
N ALA A 87 14.53 5.59 -17.82
CA ALA A 87 15.58 6.44 -18.36
C ALA A 87 16.80 5.63 -18.82
N ILE A 88 17.17 4.58 -18.10
CA ILE A 88 18.27 3.66 -18.51
C ILE A 88 17.87 2.89 -19.75
N LEU A 89 16.71 2.22 -19.75
CA LEU A 89 16.25 1.38 -20.87
C LEU A 89 16.06 2.20 -22.15
N ALA A 90 15.51 3.40 -22.05
CA ALA A 90 15.32 4.26 -23.21
C ALA A 90 16.65 4.73 -23.82
N LYS A 91 17.67 5.02 -22.99
CA LYS A 91 18.99 5.46 -23.47
C LYS A 91 19.86 4.30 -24.02
N THR A 92 19.71 3.11 -23.47
CA THR A 92 20.58 1.97 -23.84
C THR A 92 20.05 1.16 -25.03
N ILE A 93 18.75 0.88 -25.05
CA ILE A 93 18.12 -0.02 -26.04
C ILE A 93 16.94 0.61 -26.78
N ASN A 94 16.73 1.92 -26.64
CA ASN A 94 15.58 2.66 -27.19
C ASN A 94 14.22 2.03 -26.82
N TYR A 95 14.13 1.41 -25.64
CA TYR A 95 12.92 0.77 -25.17
C TYR A 95 11.95 1.77 -24.56
N SER A 96 10.67 1.63 -24.90
CA SER A 96 9.60 2.44 -24.34
C SER A 96 8.40 1.52 -24.00
N SER A 97 8.08 1.37 -22.71
CA SER A 97 6.87 0.65 -22.28
C SER A 97 5.61 1.48 -22.51
N ASN A 98 5.73 2.80 -22.38
CA ASN A 98 4.70 3.78 -22.70
C ASN A 98 5.39 5.01 -23.31
N PHE A 99 5.10 5.28 -24.57
CA PHE A 99 5.76 6.35 -25.34
C PHE A 99 5.60 7.73 -24.66
N ILE A 100 4.39 8.07 -24.20
CA ILE A 100 4.10 9.37 -23.60
C ILE A 100 4.89 9.56 -22.29
N LEU A 101 4.83 8.58 -21.39
CA LEU A 101 5.55 8.63 -20.11
C LEU A 101 7.06 8.62 -20.31
N THR A 102 7.57 7.81 -21.23
CA THR A 102 9.01 7.75 -21.52
C THR A 102 9.51 9.08 -22.07
N THR A 103 8.80 9.67 -23.02
CA THR A 103 9.13 11.01 -23.58
C THR A 103 9.09 12.08 -22.50
N MET A 104 8.13 12.02 -21.62
CA MET A 104 8.01 12.93 -20.48
C MET A 104 9.21 12.80 -19.51
N ILE A 105 9.61 11.57 -19.19
CA ILE A 105 10.76 11.31 -18.30
C ILE A 105 12.07 11.82 -18.90
N ILE A 106 12.27 11.68 -20.22
CA ILE A 106 13.53 12.04 -20.87
C ILE A 106 13.62 13.54 -21.16
N ASN A 107 12.53 14.15 -21.59
CA ASN A 107 12.54 15.53 -22.12
C ASN A 107 12.07 16.58 -21.12
N SER A 108 11.44 16.18 -20.00
CA SER A 108 10.99 17.16 -19.01
C SER A 108 12.09 17.55 -18.03
N PRO A 109 12.13 18.79 -17.57
CA PRO A 109 13.04 19.20 -16.52
C PRO A 109 12.70 18.48 -15.20
N ILE A 110 13.73 18.17 -14.42
CA ILE A 110 13.61 17.37 -13.18
C ILE A 110 12.59 17.97 -12.19
N TRP A 111 12.51 19.29 -12.09
CA TRP A 111 11.56 19.94 -11.18
C TRP A 111 10.10 19.67 -11.57
N LEU A 112 9.79 19.61 -12.88
CA LEU A 112 8.45 19.30 -13.38
C LEU A 112 8.06 17.84 -13.09
N LEU A 113 9.01 16.92 -13.26
CA LEU A 113 8.82 15.52 -12.88
C LEU A 113 8.56 15.40 -11.37
N GLY A 114 9.29 16.16 -10.54
CA GLY A 114 9.07 16.18 -9.08
C GLY A 114 7.66 16.63 -8.71
N VAL A 115 7.19 17.73 -9.32
CA VAL A 115 5.80 18.22 -9.09
C VAL A 115 4.78 17.17 -9.51
N PHE A 116 4.98 16.52 -10.66
CA PHE A 116 4.07 15.49 -11.15
C PHE A 116 4.03 14.26 -10.23
N ILE A 117 5.18 13.81 -9.73
CA ILE A 117 5.27 12.70 -8.78
C ILE A 117 4.53 13.02 -7.48
N ILE A 118 4.69 14.24 -6.96
CA ILE A 118 3.99 14.67 -5.74
C ILE A 118 2.48 14.72 -5.98
N PHE A 119 2.04 15.29 -7.11
CA PHE A 119 0.62 15.37 -7.46
C PHE A 119 -0.03 13.98 -7.54
N ILE A 120 0.60 13.04 -8.27
CA ILE A 120 0.11 11.66 -8.32
C ILE A 120 0.20 11.00 -6.93
N GLY A 121 1.22 11.32 -6.14
CA GLY A 121 1.36 10.85 -4.77
C GLY A 121 0.16 11.22 -3.88
N VAL A 122 -0.35 12.44 -4.01
CA VAL A 122 -1.55 12.88 -3.29
C VAL A 122 -2.79 12.11 -3.76
N LEU A 123 -2.95 11.89 -5.07
CA LEU A 123 -4.04 11.06 -5.60
C LEU A 123 -3.95 9.61 -5.10
N CYS A 124 -2.76 9.02 -5.10
CA CYS A 124 -2.56 7.68 -4.54
C CYS A 124 -2.82 7.62 -3.04
N ALA A 125 -2.48 8.68 -2.29
CA ALA A 125 -2.79 8.77 -0.87
C ALA A 125 -4.30 8.77 -0.62
N THR A 126 -5.08 9.50 -1.41
CA THR A 126 -6.54 9.53 -1.26
C THR A 126 -7.20 8.20 -1.60
N THR A 127 -6.81 7.56 -2.70
CA THR A 127 -7.33 6.23 -3.08
C THR A 127 -6.96 5.17 -2.06
N ASN A 128 -5.72 5.17 -1.57
CA ASN A 128 -5.27 4.23 -0.55
C ASN A 128 -5.84 4.52 0.85
N SER A 129 -6.22 5.75 1.18
CA SER A 129 -7.00 6.07 2.38
C SER A 129 -8.35 5.35 2.37
N PHE A 130 -9.04 5.40 1.23
CA PHE A 130 -10.30 4.68 1.05
C PHE A 130 -10.09 3.16 1.09
N SER A 131 -9.06 2.66 0.43
CA SER A 131 -8.70 1.25 0.46
C SER A 131 -8.36 0.78 1.89
N GLY A 132 -7.64 1.58 2.67
CA GLY A 132 -7.38 1.32 4.09
C GLY A 132 -8.65 1.28 4.94
N PHE A 133 -9.59 2.19 4.67
CA PHE A 133 -10.92 2.18 5.31
C PHE A 133 -11.65 0.86 5.04
N VAL A 134 -11.73 0.43 3.79
CA VAL A 134 -12.37 -0.83 3.41
C VAL A 134 -11.67 -2.03 4.06
N THR A 135 -10.34 -2.02 4.10
CA THR A 135 -9.53 -3.08 4.74
C THR A 135 -9.87 -3.22 6.23
N TYR A 136 -10.06 -2.12 6.95
CA TYR A 136 -10.47 -2.15 8.35
C TYR A 136 -11.80 -2.90 8.55
N TYR A 137 -12.81 -2.61 7.74
CA TYR A 137 -14.10 -3.28 7.85
C TYR A 137 -14.03 -4.76 7.47
N ILE A 138 -13.26 -5.11 6.44
CA ILE A 138 -13.08 -6.51 6.04
C ILE A 138 -12.41 -7.31 7.17
N ILE A 139 -11.35 -6.77 7.78
CA ILE A 139 -10.63 -7.45 8.86
C ILE A 139 -11.54 -7.65 10.09
N ASN A 140 -12.29 -6.61 10.49
CA ASN A 140 -13.22 -6.73 11.61
C ASN A 140 -14.34 -7.72 11.32
N PHE A 141 -14.88 -7.72 10.11
CA PHE A 141 -15.89 -8.68 9.70
C PHE A 141 -15.39 -10.12 9.78
N ILE A 142 -14.15 -10.38 9.29
CA ILE A 142 -13.54 -11.71 9.37
C ILE A 142 -13.31 -12.11 10.83
N ARG A 143 -12.86 -11.18 11.68
CA ARG A 143 -12.65 -11.42 13.12
C ARG A 143 -13.98 -11.80 13.81
N ASP A 144 -15.04 -11.03 13.58
CA ASP A 144 -16.36 -11.29 14.15
C ASP A 144 -16.92 -12.64 13.70
N MET A 145 -16.71 -13.01 12.44
CA MET A 145 -17.10 -14.34 11.95
C MET A 145 -16.33 -15.46 12.64
N TYR A 146 -15.04 -15.29 12.83
CA TYR A 146 -14.20 -16.27 13.49
C TYR A 146 -14.58 -16.44 14.97
N GLU A 147 -14.81 -15.35 15.70
CA GLU A 147 -15.25 -15.38 17.10
C GLU A 147 -16.61 -16.07 17.29
N ARG A 148 -17.53 -15.91 16.33
CA ARG A 148 -18.83 -16.61 16.35
C ARG A 148 -18.71 -18.13 16.11
N GLN A 149 -17.65 -18.57 15.47
CA GLN A 149 -17.43 -20.01 15.19
C GLN A 149 -16.67 -20.72 16.31
N LEU A 150 -16.04 -19.98 17.23
CA LEU A 150 -15.42 -20.58 18.40
C LEU A 150 -16.53 -21.14 19.31
N PRO A 151 -16.50 -22.43 19.71
CA PRO A 151 -17.44 -22.96 20.66
C PRO A 151 -17.32 -22.16 21.97
N LYS A 152 -18.44 -21.54 22.41
CA LYS A 152 -18.51 -20.98 23.75
C LYS A 152 -18.18 -22.10 24.71
N ASN A 153 -17.03 -22.00 25.37
CA ASN A 153 -16.71 -22.92 26.45
C ASN A 153 -17.81 -22.85 27.48
N LYS A 154 -18.51 -23.99 27.68
CA LYS A 154 -19.59 -24.19 28.66
C LYS A 154 -19.11 -24.17 30.12
N GLU A 155 -17.91 -23.67 30.39
CA GLU A 155 -17.34 -23.67 31.74
C GLU A 155 -17.87 -22.56 32.68
N ASP A 156 -18.55 -21.55 32.14
CA ASP A 156 -19.09 -20.46 32.99
C ASP A 156 -20.50 -20.67 33.53
N ASP A 157 -21.24 -21.71 33.05
CA ASP A 157 -22.63 -21.94 33.47
C ASP A 157 -22.77 -22.87 34.70
N ASP A 158 -21.72 -23.60 35.09
CA ASP A 158 -21.81 -24.57 36.20
C ASP A 158 -21.54 -23.97 37.61
N PHE A 159 -21.13 -22.68 37.71
CA PHE A 159 -20.79 -22.09 39.02
C PHE A 159 -21.97 -21.40 39.75
N THR A 160 -23.15 -21.35 39.16
CA THR A 160 -24.31 -20.64 39.75
C THR A 160 -25.38 -21.50 40.38
N LEU A 161 -25.23 -22.82 40.43
CA LEU A 161 -26.26 -23.74 40.97
C LEU A 161 -25.92 -24.37 42.34
N GLN A 162 -24.96 -23.79 43.09
CA GLN A 162 -24.79 -24.20 44.51
C GLN A 162 -24.86 -22.98 45.43
N LYS A 163 -26.11 -22.56 45.70
CA LYS A 163 -26.50 -21.87 46.94
C LYS A 163 -27.98 -22.14 47.23
#